data_b78a5c5babb7a8a7e8ea065dbf99aa74
#
_entry.id   b78a5c5babb7a8a7e8ea065dbf99aa74
#
_cell.length_a   1.000
_cell.length_b   1.000
_cell.length_c   1.000
_cell.angle_alpha   90.00
_cell.angle_beta   90.00
_cell.angle_gamma   90.00
#
_symmetry.space_group_name_H-M   'P 1'
#
loop_
_entity.id
_entity.type
_entity.pdbx_description
1 polymer ?
#
loop_
_entity_poly.entity_id
_entity_poly.type
_entity_poly.pdbx_seq_one_letter_code
_entity_poly.pdbx_strand_id
1 'polypeptide(L)'
;MSENMEQSPEMLLSPPIPSLPDDVTIDIVARVPRSHYPTLSLVSKSFRKLIASSKLYKRRSQLGITQRRLYAVLRNRKTGEFSFYVLHRKLNGYNRLVVVRSLPFMSSRGSCVSVGSKVYVFNDLSVLSFDCTSHTVQRGPNFPQRISYKEANVIGKKVYVIGDAFCHYVQGTGWMKVWQKAVTVFDTETESLEPKLVKEDMAVGVGPFWSDSVVLEDKIYLKGYMNGNSFVYGPEERKWELMDEVLNSKDWEGACVVDGVLYYHDRSGKVLMAYDPKQGCWSVVNGLEEFLAVETARSRWSITVNYGAEKLALFFPKKQYGEKMICCAEIGLERRQGGEIWGKVQWCHIVIGDGSFDMVKCVSVTV
;
A
#
# COMPACT_ATOMS: atom_id res chain seq x y z
N MET A 1 -45.61 -20.36 69.12
CA MET A 1 -45.17 -20.72 67.78
C MET A 1 -44.39 -19.50 67.29
N SER A 2 -43.07 -19.55 67.42
CA SER A 2 -42.17 -18.51 67.01
C SER A 2 -41.45 -18.97 65.73
N GLU A 3 -41.71 -18.36 64.63
CA GLU A 3 -40.98 -18.60 63.38
C GLU A 3 -39.66 -17.86 63.39
N ASN A 4 -38.58 -18.62 63.40
CA ASN A 4 -37.24 -18.12 63.14
C ASN A 4 -37.07 -17.87 61.62
N MET A 5 -36.95 -16.61 61.26
CA MET A 5 -36.45 -16.22 59.93
C MET A 5 -34.93 -16.35 59.92
N GLU A 6 -34.43 -17.35 59.20
CA GLU A 6 -33.02 -17.47 58.85
C GLU A 6 -32.66 -16.36 57.86
N GLN A 7 -31.80 -15.46 58.27
CA GLN A 7 -31.10 -14.49 57.38
C GLN A 7 -30.06 -15.21 56.56
N SER A 8 -30.23 -15.24 55.24
CA SER A 8 -29.18 -15.65 54.28
C SER A 8 -27.96 -14.75 54.36
N PRO A 9 -26.75 -15.27 54.32
CA PRO A 9 -25.54 -14.47 54.37
C PRO A 9 -25.40 -13.65 53.07
N GLU A 10 -25.41 -12.31 53.22
CA GLU A 10 -25.01 -11.41 52.12
C GLU A 10 -23.57 -11.78 51.67
N MET A 11 -23.44 -12.23 50.42
CA MET A 11 -22.18 -12.35 49.76
C MET A 11 -21.50 -10.99 49.73
N LEU A 12 -20.47 -10.81 50.54
CA LEU A 12 -19.53 -9.69 50.50
C LEU A 12 -18.91 -9.64 49.11
N LEU A 13 -19.51 -8.82 48.22
CA LEU A 13 -18.90 -8.44 46.98
C LEU A 13 -17.60 -7.71 47.30
N SER A 14 -16.49 -8.33 46.91
CA SER A 14 -15.16 -7.72 47.00
C SER A 14 -15.22 -6.30 46.41
N PRO A 15 -14.60 -5.28 47.04
CA PRO A 15 -14.67 -3.92 46.55
C PRO A 15 -14.13 -3.91 45.10
N PRO A 16 -14.80 -3.17 44.20
CA PRO A 16 -14.40 -3.10 42.82
C PRO A 16 -12.94 -2.62 42.77
N ILE A 17 -12.07 -3.34 42.09
CA ILE A 17 -10.69 -2.94 41.84
C ILE A 17 -10.75 -1.49 41.28
N PRO A 18 -10.07 -0.52 41.91
CA PRO A 18 -10.11 0.87 41.43
C PRO A 18 -9.66 0.88 39.98
N SER A 19 -10.45 1.55 39.13
CA SER A 19 -10.13 1.67 37.71
C SER A 19 -8.80 2.43 37.57
N LEU A 20 -7.86 1.86 36.81
CA LEU A 20 -6.63 2.56 36.47
C LEU A 20 -6.97 3.90 35.77
N PRO A 21 -6.19 4.96 36.01
CA PRO A 21 -6.30 6.19 35.25
C PRO A 21 -6.25 5.91 33.74
N ASP A 22 -6.98 6.70 32.96
CA ASP A 22 -7.10 6.50 31.52
C ASP A 22 -5.75 6.54 30.78
N ASP A 23 -4.85 7.42 31.18
CA ASP A 23 -3.52 7.56 30.61
C ASP A 23 -2.65 6.31 30.88
N VAL A 24 -2.71 5.75 32.08
CA VAL A 24 -2.03 4.50 32.45
C VAL A 24 -2.59 3.33 31.65
N THR A 25 -3.92 3.27 31.54
CA THR A 25 -4.59 2.23 30.73
C THR A 25 -4.19 2.32 29.27
N ILE A 26 -4.14 3.53 28.70
CA ILE A 26 -3.67 3.75 27.32
C ILE A 26 -2.22 3.29 27.16
N ASP A 27 -1.34 3.62 28.12
CA ASP A 27 0.08 3.26 28.07
C ASP A 27 0.30 1.74 28.10
N ILE A 28 -0.43 1.04 28.96
CA ILE A 28 -0.41 -0.42 29.04
C ILE A 28 -0.91 -1.05 27.75
N VAL A 29 -2.09 -0.65 27.27
CA VAL A 29 -2.69 -1.21 26.07
C VAL A 29 -1.88 -0.89 24.82
N ALA A 30 -1.21 0.27 24.77
CA ALA A 30 -0.31 0.64 23.67
C ALA A 30 0.85 -0.35 23.50
N ARG A 31 1.31 -0.98 24.57
CA ARG A 31 2.39 -1.98 24.56
C ARG A 31 1.94 -3.38 24.18
N VAL A 32 0.62 -3.63 24.20
CA VAL A 32 0.08 -4.94 23.82
C VAL A 32 0.12 -5.09 22.28
N PRO A 33 0.57 -6.23 21.75
CA PRO A 33 0.52 -6.49 20.31
C PRO A 33 -0.91 -6.40 19.76
N ARG A 34 -1.07 -5.78 18.61
CA ARG A 34 -2.41 -5.59 17.99
C ARG A 34 -3.16 -6.89 17.69
N SER A 35 -2.45 -8.02 17.54
CA SER A 35 -3.06 -9.34 17.39
C SER A 35 -3.98 -9.71 18.55
N HIS A 36 -3.78 -9.13 19.75
CA HIS A 36 -4.60 -9.33 20.93
C HIS A 36 -5.76 -8.32 21.09
N TYR A 37 -5.81 -7.28 20.25
CA TYR A 37 -6.87 -6.26 20.34
C TYR A 37 -8.29 -6.80 20.14
N PRO A 38 -8.54 -7.79 19.24
CA PRO A 38 -9.86 -8.43 19.17
C PRO A 38 -10.29 -9.03 20.51
N THR A 39 -9.38 -9.72 21.20
CA THR A 39 -9.63 -10.31 22.53
C THR A 39 -9.85 -9.24 23.58
N LEU A 40 -9.01 -8.22 23.61
CA LEU A 40 -9.18 -7.07 24.53
C LEU A 40 -10.50 -6.34 24.31
N SER A 41 -10.99 -6.25 23.06
CA SER A 41 -12.26 -5.60 22.74
C SER A 41 -13.49 -6.33 23.33
N LEU A 42 -13.33 -7.59 23.72
CA LEU A 42 -14.37 -8.40 24.35
C LEU A 42 -14.41 -8.22 25.87
N VAL A 43 -13.35 -7.71 26.50
CA VAL A 43 -13.25 -7.54 27.96
C VAL A 43 -14.27 -6.51 28.46
N SER A 44 -14.38 -5.34 27.82
CA SER A 44 -15.35 -4.32 28.18
C SER A 44 -15.67 -3.34 27.05
N LYS A 45 -16.77 -2.58 27.21
CA LYS A 45 -17.11 -1.47 26.30
C LYS A 45 -16.02 -0.38 26.30
N SER A 46 -15.36 -0.14 27.45
CA SER A 46 -14.27 0.83 27.59
C SER A 46 -13.06 0.41 26.76
N PHE A 47 -12.59 -0.85 26.88
CA PHE A 47 -11.50 -1.37 26.06
C PHE A 47 -11.81 -1.33 24.57
N ARG A 48 -13.05 -1.63 24.18
CA ARG A 48 -13.48 -1.52 22.77
C ARG A 48 -13.37 -0.08 22.24
N LYS A 49 -13.84 0.91 23.03
CA LYS A 49 -13.67 2.33 22.69
C LYS A 49 -12.19 2.74 22.61
N LEU A 50 -11.38 2.28 23.57
CA LEU A 50 -9.96 2.59 23.62
C LEU A 50 -9.23 2.06 22.38
N ILE A 51 -9.50 0.80 22.01
CA ILE A 51 -8.87 0.16 20.84
C ILE A 51 -9.23 0.88 19.52
N ALA A 52 -10.41 1.47 19.43
CA ALA A 52 -10.84 2.27 18.29
C ALA A 52 -10.41 3.74 18.35
N SER A 53 -9.75 4.17 19.44
CA SER A 53 -9.43 5.58 19.64
C SER A 53 -8.10 5.97 18.99
N SER A 54 -8.05 7.13 18.35
CA SER A 54 -6.81 7.72 17.81
C SER A 54 -5.74 7.98 18.89
N LYS A 55 -6.17 8.19 20.16
CA LYS A 55 -5.27 8.39 21.30
C LYS A 55 -4.34 7.21 21.52
N LEU A 56 -4.86 5.98 21.45
CA LEU A 56 -4.06 4.77 21.58
C LEU A 56 -2.98 4.65 20.48
N TYR A 57 -3.34 4.91 19.24
CA TYR A 57 -2.39 4.81 18.12
C TYR A 57 -1.35 5.95 18.15
N LYS A 58 -1.76 7.14 18.56
CA LYS A 58 -0.81 8.24 18.80
C LYS A 58 0.21 7.85 19.88
N ARG A 59 -0.26 7.22 20.99
CA ARG A 59 0.65 6.74 22.05
C ARG A 59 1.58 5.65 21.56
N ARG A 60 1.09 4.69 20.77
CA ARG A 60 1.96 3.67 20.13
C ARG A 60 3.06 4.31 19.29
N SER A 61 2.71 5.29 18.47
CA SER A 61 3.68 6.03 17.66
C SER A 61 4.74 6.74 18.52
N GLN A 62 4.32 7.39 19.61
CA GLN A 62 5.23 8.05 20.55
C GLN A 62 6.18 7.06 21.23
N LEU A 63 5.73 5.82 21.48
CA LEU A 63 6.54 4.75 22.06
C LEU A 63 7.40 4.02 21.00
N GLY A 64 7.35 4.41 19.74
CA GLY A 64 8.04 3.71 18.66
C GLY A 64 7.48 2.31 18.35
N ILE A 65 6.29 1.97 18.88
CA ILE A 65 5.65 0.67 18.72
C ILE A 65 4.68 0.74 17.55
N THR A 66 5.21 0.98 16.37
CA THR A 66 4.42 0.97 15.12
C THR A 66 4.53 -0.38 14.42
N GLN A 67 3.49 -0.74 13.68
CA GLN A 67 3.46 -1.95 12.86
C GLN A 67 3.08 -1.59 11.43
N ARG A 68 3.80 -2.16 10.48
CA ARG A 68 3.40 -2.06 9.08
C ARG A 68 2.30 -3.05 8.77
N ARG A 69 1.30 -2.60 8.03
CA ARG A 69 0.21 -3.41 7.53
C ARG A 69 0.08 -3.24 6.02
N LEU A 70 -0.13 -4.34 5.34
CA LEU A 70 -0.33 -4.33 3.89
C LEU A 70 -1.83 -4.28 3.57
N TYR A 71 -2.20 -3.30 2.76
CA TYR A 71 -3.53 -3.17 2.18
C TYR A 71 -3.44 -3.42 0.68
N ALA A 72 -4.09 -4.47 0.23
CA ALA A 72 -4.12 -4.88 -1.17
C ALA A 72 -5.45 -4.49 -1.81
N VAL A 73 -5.40 -3.99 -3.03
CA VAL A 73 -6.57 -3.78 -3.88
C VAL A 73 -6.69 -4.99 -4.80
N LEU A 74 -7.77 -5.74 -4.65
CA LEU A 74 -8.07 -6.88 -5.51
C LEU A 74 -9.26 -6.56 -6.40
N ARG A 75 -9.15 -6.96 -7.67
CA ARG A 75 -10.25 -6.96 -8.63
C ARG A 75 -10.88 -8.34 -8.67
N ASN A 76 -12.18 -8.42 -8.43
CA ASN A 76 -12.94 -9.63 -8.65
C ASN A 76 -13.15 -9.82 -10.16
N ARG A 77 -12.70 -10.95 -10.71
CA ARG A 77 -12.82 -11.23 -12.16
C ARG A 77 -14.26 -11.48 -12.62
N LYS A 78 -15.13 -11.93 -11.70
CA LYS A 78 -16.52 -12.24 -12.02
C LYS A 78 -17.39 -10.99 -12.05
N THR A 79 -17.21 -10.09 -11.06
CA THR A 79 -18.03 -8.87 -10.93
C THR A 79 -17.36 -7.63 -11.52
N GLY A 80 -16.02 -7.66 -11.72
CA GLY A 80 -15.23 -6.51 -12.13
C GLY A 80 -14.97 -5.50 -11.00
N GLU A 81 -15.47 -5.76 -9.80
CA GLU A 81 -15.37 -4.86 -8.66
C GLU A 81 -13.99 -4.87 -8.01
N PHE A 82 -13.58 -3.72 -7.52
CA PHE A 82 -12.33 -3.53 -6.80
C PHE A 82 -12.60 -3.37 -5.31
N SER A 83 -11.96 -4.15 -4.49
CA SER A 83 -12.13 -4.11 -3.04
C SER A 83 -10.78 -4.11 -2.33
N PHE A 84 -10.76 -3.45 -1.17
CA PHE A 84 -9.59 -3.44 -0.31
C PHE A 84 -9.57 -4.66 0.61
N TYR A 85 -8.39 -5.21 0.76
CA TYR A 85 -8.08 -6.31 1.67
C TYR A 85 -6.91 -5.93 2.55
N VAL A 86 -6.91 -6.35 3.80
CA VAL A 86 -5.77 -6.20 4.70
C VAL A 86 -5.12 -7.56 4.94
N LEU A 87 -3.78 -7.60 4.93
CA LEU A 87 -3.05 -8.79 5.30
C LEU A 87 -3.16 -8.97 6.83
N HIS A 88 -3.87 -10.00 7.22
CA HIS A 88 -4.13 -10.35 8.62
C HIS A 88 -3.29 -11.55 9.04
N ARG A 89 -2.46 -11.36 10.06
CA ARG A 89 -1.70 -12.44 10.68
C ARG A 89 -2.54 -13.09 11.78
N LYS A 90 -2.84 -14.38 11.64
CA LYS A 90 -3.53 -15.17 12.67
C LYS A 90 -2.57 -15.55 13.80
N LEU A 91 -3.11 -15.83 14.98
CA LEU A 91 -2.33 -16.30 16.13
C LEU A 91 -1.59 -17.62 15.88
N ASN A 92 -2.12 -18.47 14.98
CA ASN A 92 -1.49 -19.73 14.54
C ASN A 92 -0.38 -19.52 13.49
N GLY A 93 0.04 -18.28 13.23
CA GLY A 93 1.12 -17.94 12.30
C GLY A 93 0.71 -17.83 10.83
N TYR A 94 -0.51 -18.27 10.43
CA TYR A 94 -0.95 -18.16 9.05
C TYR A 94 -1.43 -16.76 8.70
N ASN A 95 -0.99 -16.26 7.54
CA ASN A 95 -1.41 -14.98 6.99
C ASN A 95 -2.53 -15.18 5.96
N ARG A 96 -3.49 -14.26 5.93
CA ARG A 96 -4.54 -14.23 4.89
C ARG A 96 -4.95 -12.80 4.60
N LEU A 97 -5.43 -12.54 3.39
CA LEU A 97 -6.08 -11.30 3.03
C LEU A 97 -7.55 -11.33 3.45
N VAL A 98 -7.97 -10.32 4.19
CA VAL A 98 -9.34 -10.16 4.70
C VAL A 98 -9.92 -8.90 4.10
N VAL A 99 -11.13 -9.00 3.52
CA VAL A 99 -11.81 -7.84 2.92
C VAL A 99 -12.12 -6.78 3.98
N VAL A 100 -11.86 -5.52 3.63
CA VAL A 100 -12.17 -4.36 4.48
C VAL A 100 -13.41 -3.67 3.90
N ARG A 101 -14.59 -4.10 4.35
CA ARG A 101 -15.89 -3.64 3.81
C ARG A 101 -16.18 -2.15 4.05
N SER A 102 -15.55 -1.55 5.05
CA SER A 102 -15.69 -0.12 5.36
C SER A 102 -14.90 0.78 4.43
N LEU A 103 -13.98 0.22 3.63
CA LEU A 103 -13.18 0.99 2.70
C LEU A 103 -13.96 1.37 1.45
N PRO A 104 -13.73 2.60 0.95
CA PRO A 104 -14.38 3.04 -0.25
C PRO A 104 -13.91 2.22 -1.45
N PHE A 105 -14.78 2.10 -2.40
CA PHE A 105 -14.50 1.53 -3.71
C PHE A 105 -13.42 2.33 -4.44
N MET A 106 -12.46 1.63 -5.06
CA MET A 106 -11.50 2.23 -5.98
C MET A 106 -11.97 1.99 -7.41
N SER A 107 -11.98 3.04 -8.24
CA SER A 107 -12.32 2.89 -9.65
C SER A 107 -11.23 2.10 -10.40
N SER A 108 -11.60 1.50 -11.54
CA SER A 108 -10.66 0.75 -12.38
C SER A 108 -9.49 1.57 -12.92
N ARG A 109 -9.62 2.88 -12.91
CA ARG A 109 -8.59 3.86 -13.32
C ARG A 109 -8.09 4.69 -12.15
N GLY A 110 -8.42 4.27 -10.93
CA GLY A 110 -7.95 4.88 -9.69
C GLY A 110 -6.54 4.47 -9.34
N SER A 111 -5.93 5.24 -8.45
CA SER A 111 -4.67 4.89 -7.80
C SER A 111 -4.78 5.11 -6.30
N CYS A 112 -3.93 4.49 -5.52
CA CYS A 112 -3.90 4.70 -4.08
C CYS A 112 -2.48 4.71 -3.55
N VAL A 113 -2.28 5.47 -2.48
CA VAL A 113 -1.00 5.55 -1.74
C VAL A 113 -1.26 5.59 -0.25
N SER A 114 -0.24 5.32 0.54
CA SER A 114 -0.26 5.46 1.99
C SER A 114 0.62 6.60 2.46
N VAL A 115 0.10 7.40 3.41
CA VAL A 115 0.87 8.43 4.13
C VAL A 115 0.59 8.29 5.62
N GLY A 116 1.60 7.93 6.38
CA GLY A 116 1.42 7.62 7.80
C GLY A 116 0.44 6.46 8.02
N SER A 117 -0.63 6.72 8.78
CA SER A 117 -1.70 5.77 9.06
C SER A 117 -2.87 5.82 8.07
N LYS A 118 -2.84 6.72 7.09
CA LYS A 118 -3.93 6.91 6.13
C LYS A 118 -3.61 6.30 4.77
N VAL A 119 -4.63 5.75 4.11
CA VAL A 119 -4.62 5.41 2.68
C VAL A 119 -5.44 6.46 1.95
N TYR A 120 -4.85 7.07 0.93
CA TYR A 120 -5.52 8.00 0.04
C TYR A 120 -5.85 7.28 -1.26
N VAL A 121 -7.11 7.41 -1.70
CA VAL A 121 -7.64 6.79 -2.91
C VAL A 121 -8.05 7.91 -3.87
N PHE A 122 -7.44 7.91 -5.03
CA PHE A 122 -7.65 8.89 -6.09
C PHE A 122 -8.49 8.25 -7.19
N ASN A 123 -9.80 8.48 -7.15
CA ASN A 123 -10.75 8.05 -8.17
C ASN A 123 -10.79 9.05 -9.34
N ASP A 124 -11.70 8.88 -10.28
CA ASP A 124 -11.77 9.69 -11.51
C ASP A 124 -11.89 11.20 -11.23
N LEU A 125 -12.73 11.58 -10.26
CA LEU A 125 -13.01 12.97 -9.90
C LEU A 125 -12.88 13.24 -8.39
N SER A 126 -12.65 12.24 -7.57
CA SER A 126 -12.70 12.38 -6.11
C SER A 126 -11.45 11.84 -5.43
N VAL A 127 -11.08 12.51 -4.35
CA VAL A 127 -10.10 12.01 -3.40
C VAL A 127 -10.85 11.49 -2.18
N LEU A 128 -10.48 10.31 -1.72
CA LEU A 128 -10.98 9.71 -0.50
C LEU A 128 -9.80 9.38 0.40
N SER A 129 -9.92 9.57 1.70
CA SER A 129 -8.94 9.10 2.66
C SER A 129 -9.56 8.10 3.62
N PHE A 130 -8.79 7.10 3.99
CA PHE A 130 -9.14 6.09 4.97
C PHE A 130 -8.09 6.05 6.05
N ASP A 131 -8.49 6.31 7.29
CA ASP A 131 -7.61 6.15 8.45
C ASP A 131 -7.63 4.68 8.90
N CYS A 132 -6.48 4.03 8.79
CA CYS A 132 -6.30 2.61 9.14
C CYS A 132 -6.27 2.36 10.66
N THR A 133 -6.28 3.39 11.48
CA THR A 133 -6.35 3.30 12.95
C THR A 133 -7.78 3.36 13.45
N SER A 134 -8.55 4.36 13.01
CA SER A 134 -9.94 4.59 13.41
C SER A 134 -10.94 3.89 12.51
N HIS A 135 -10.53 3.38 11.35
CA HIS A 135 -11.36 2.80 10.29
C HIS A 135 -12.42 3.77 9.77
N THR A 136 -12.10 5.06 9.74
CA THR A 136 -12.97 6.12 9.23
C THR A 136 -12.60 6.51 7.81
N VAL A 137 -13.63 6.77 7.00
CA VAL A 137 -13.48 7.27 5.63
C VAL A 137 -13.86 8.73 5.61
N GLN A 138 -13.07 9.56 4.95
CA GLN A 138 -13.32 10.97 4.73
C GLN A 138 -13.27 11.28 3.23
N ARG A 139 -14.12 12.20 2.80
CA ARG A 139 -14.09 12.75 1.44
C ARG A 139 -13.19 13.97 1.42
N GLY A 140 -12.20 13.94 0.55
CA GLY A 140 -11.37 15.08 0.22
C GLY A 140 -11.95 15.90 -0.94
N PRO A 141 -11.16 16.81 -1.50
CA PRO A 141 -11.56 17.66 -2.62
C PRO A 141 -11.81 16.84 -3.89
N ASN A 142 -12.61 17.39 -4.78
CA ASN A 142 -12.77 16.85 -6.12
C ASN A 142 -11.70 17.41 -7.06
N PHE A 143 -11.23 16.58 -7.98
CA PHE A 143 -10.38 17.06 -9.07
C PHE A 143 -11.16 18.04 -9.95
N PRO A 144 -10.54 19.15 -10.39
CA PRO A 144 -11.19 20.13 -11.27
C PRO A 144 -11.54 19.54 -12.62
N GLN A 145 -10.86 18.48 -13.02
CA GLN A 145 -11.15 17.71 -14.23
C GLN A 145 -10.77 16.25 -14.07
N ARG A 146 -11.35 15.41 -14.91
CA ARG A 146 -11.07 13.96 -14.91
C ARG A 146 -9.62 13.70 -15.30
N ILE A 147 -8.93 12.91 -14.47
CA ILE A 147 -7.62 12.35 -14.77
C ILE A 147 -7.77 10.84 -14.87
N SER A 148 -7.35 10.26 -15.98
CA SER A 148 -7.40 8.83 -16.25
C SER A 148 -6.01 8.22 -16.20
N TYR A 149 -5.92 6.89 -16.02
CA TYR A 149 -4.66 6.14 -16.01
C TYR A 149 -3.59 6.80 -15.14
N LYS A 150 -3.99 7.10 -13.91
CA LYS A 150 -3.17 7.86 -12.98
C LYS A 150 -2.31 6.96 -12.10
N GLU A 151 -1.10 7.42 -11.85
CA GLU A 151 -0.23 6.92 -10.81
C GLU A 151 -0.10 7.97 -9.70
N ALA A 152 -0.21 7.52 -8.47
CA ALA A 152 -0.06 8.36 -7.30
C ALA A 152 1.23 8.00 -6.56
N ASN A 153 2.03 8.99 -6.24
CA ASN A 153 3.34 8.86 -5.60
C ASN A 153 3.48 9.85 -4.45
N VAL A 154 4.17 9.46 -3.40
CA VAL A 154 4.35 10.27 -2.19
C VAL A 154 5.77 10.76 -2.08
N ILE A 155 5.94 12.09 -1.95
CA ILE A 155 7.21 12.72 -1.59
C ILE A 155 6.94 13.65 -0.41
N GLY A 156 7.54 13.37 0.72
CA GLY A 156 7.27 14.08 1.95
C GLY A 156 5.80 13.96 2.38
N LYS A 157 5.11 15.09 2.44
CA LYS A 157 3.68 15.20 2.80
C LYS A 157 2.77 15.45 1.60
N LYS A 158 3.32 15.44 0.40
CA LYS A 158 2.59 15.68 -0.84
C LYS A 158 2.41 14.40 -1.63
N VAL A 159 1.23 14.25 -2.22
CA VAL A 159 0.92 13.18 -3.16
C VAL A 159 0.84 13.76 -4.57
N TYR A 160 1.70 13.28 -5.43
CA TYR A 160 1.75 13.64 -6.85
C TYR A 160 0.92 12.64 -7.63
N VAL A 161 -0.20 13.10 -8.18
CA VAL A 161 -1.09 12.30 -9.01
C VAL A 161 -0.80 12.66 -10.47
N ILE A 162 -0.20 11.74 -11.18
CA ILE A 162 0.24 11.91 -12.55
C ILE A 162 -0.60 11.01 -13.45
N GLY A 163 -1.23 11.58 -14.48
CA GLY A 163 -2.11 10.81 -15.37
C GLY A 163 -2.51 11.59 -16.61
N ASP A 164 -3.44 11.02 -17.35
CA ASP A 164 -3.95 11.59 -18.59
C ASP A 164 -5.15 12.49 -18.29
N ALA A 165 -5.00 13.76 -18.61
CA ALA A 165 -6.08 14.72 -18.56
C ALA A 165 -6.57 15.03 -19.96
N PHE A 166 -7.89 15.22 -20.05
CA PHE A 166 -8.53 15.57 -21.30
C PHE A 166 -8.53 17.08 -21.46
N CYS A 167 -7.97 17.56 -22.57
CA CYS A 167 -7.93 18.98 -22.90
C CYS A 167 -8.59 19.23 -24.26
N HIS A 168 -9.21 20.41 -24.38
CA HIS A 168 -9.68 20.91 -25.66
C HIS A 168 -8.61 21.86 -26.21
N TYR A 169 -8.15 21.58 -27.39
CA TYR A 169 -7.21 22.44 -28.11
C TYR A 169 -7.88 23.01 -29.35
N VAL A 170 -7.67 24.29 -29.61
CA VAL A 170 -8.18 24.96 -30.81
C VAL A 170 -7.07 25.00 -31.84
N GLN A 171 -7.22 24.30 -32.93
CA GLN A 171 -6.32 24.35 -34.08
C GLN A 171 -7.07 24.86 -35.31
N GLY A 172 -6.77 26.08 -35.71
CA GLY A 172 -7.48 26.76 -36.77
C GLY A 172 -8.97 27.00 -36.44
N THR A 173 -9.90 26.53 -37.28
CA THR A 173 -11.34 26.65 -37.07
C THR A 173 -11.98 25.43 -36.38
N GLY A 174 -11.16 24.46 -35.95
CA GLY A 174 -11.64 23.20 -35.36
C GLY A 174 -11.21 22.97 -33.91
N TRP A 175 -12.10 22.36 -33.13
CA TRP A 175 -11.81 21.88 -31.81
C TRP A 175 -11.23 20.47 -31.91
N MET A 176 -9.97 20.28 -31.43
CA MET A 176 -9.39 18.95 -31.28
C MET A 176 -9.39 18.54 -29.80
N LYS A 177 -9.71 17.28 -29.58
CA LYS A 177 -9.64 16.65 -28.25
C LYS A 177 -8.28 15.98 -28.10
N VAL A 178 -7.48 16.46 -27.18
CA VAL A 178 -6.11 15.94 -26.95
C VAL A 178 -5.98 15.46 -25.52
N TRP A 179 -5.34 14.31 -25.35
CA TRP A 179 -4.91 13.83 -24.05
C TRP A 179 -3.55 14.44 -23.71
N GLN A 180 -3.44 15.03 -22.55
CA GLN A 180 -2.18 15.59 -22.06
C GLN A 180 -1.82 14.98 -20.72
N LYS A 181 -0.52 14.75 -20.48
CA LYS A 181 -0.02 14.37 -19.17
C LYS A 181 -0.19 15.53 -18.20
N ALA A 182 -0.77 15.25 -17.06
CA ALA A 182 -1.01 16.23 -16.02
C ALA A 182 -0.49 15.74 -14.69
N VAL A 183 0.09 16.65 -13.95
CA VAL A 183 0.49 16.47 -12.56
C VAL A 183 -0.47 17.29 -11.70
N THR A 184 -1.10 16.65 -10.74
CA THR A 184 -1.88 17.33 -9.70
C THR A 184 -1.27 16.96 -8.36
N VAL A 185 -1.06 17.94 -7.52
CA VAL A 185 -0.46 17.76 -6.20
C VAL A 185 -1.55 17.84 -5.16
N PHE A 186 -1.63 16.83 -4.30
CA PHE A 186 -2.50 16.81 -3.14
C PHE A 186 -1.65 16.94 -1.88
N ASP A 187 -1.87 17.99 -1.11
CA ASP A 187 -1.22 18.20 0.18
C ASP A 187 -2.00 17.46 1.27
N THR A 188 -1.33 16.53 1.97
CA THR A 188 -1.97 15.69 2.99
C THR A 188 -2.17 16.38 4.34
N GLU A 189 -1.53 17.54 4.58
CA GLU A 189 -1.71 18.33 5.80
C GLU A 189 -2.90 19.27 5.68
N THR A 190 -2.99 19.97 4.55
CA THR A 190 -4.11 20.90 4.30
C THR A 190 -5.31 20.21 3.66
N GLU A 191 -5.16 18.96 3.24
CA GLU A 191 -6.14 18.16 2.49
C GLU A 191 -6.68 18.91 1.25
N SER A 192 -5.82 19.67 0.57
CA SER A 192 -6.16 20.49 -0.58
C SER A 192 -5.40 20.05 -1.85
N LEU A 193 -5.95 20.39 -3.01
CA LEU A 193 -5.32 20.19 -4.31
C LEU A 193 -4.65 21.50 -4.76
N GLU A 194 -3.38 21.41 -5.13
CA GLU A 194 -2.70 22.52 -5.82
C GLU A 194 -3.20 22.62 -7.27
N PRO A 195 -3.09 23.82 -7.88
CA PRO A 195 -3.42 24.01 -9.29
C PRO A 195 -2.68 23.01 -10.18
N LYS A 196 -3.40 22.44 -11.13
CA LYS A 196 -2.89 21.45 -12.05
C LYS A 196 -1.75 22.00 -12.92
N LEU A 197 -0.68 21.23 -13.01
CA LEU A 197 0.41 21.46 -13.95
C LEU A 197 0.20 20.56 -15.18
N VAL A 198 0.12 21.15 -16.34
CA VAL A 198 0.07 20.46 -17.63
C VAL A 198 1.44 20.57 -18.28
N LYS A 199 1.96 19.47 -18.80
CA LYS A 199 3.16 19.50 -19.63
C LYS A 199 2.76 19.81 -21.08
N GLU A 200 3.10 20.99 -21.55
CA GLU A 200 2.79 21.45 -22.91
C GLU A 200 3.62 20.71 -23.98
N ASP A 201 4.85 20.31 -23.66
CA ASP A 201 5.80 19.71 -24.61
C ASP A 201 5.61 18.21 -24.84
N MET A 202 4.79 17.54 -24.05
CA MET A 202 4.36 16.20 -24.34
C MET A 202 3.12 16.25 -25.21
N ALA A 203 3.26 16.67 -26.47
CA ALA A 203 2.24 16.46 -27.48
C ALA A 203 2.04 14.95 -27.66
N VAL A 204 1.02 14.45 -27.05
CA VAL A 204 0.71 13.04 -27.05
C VAL A 204 -0.20 12.77 -28.23
N GLY A 205 0.39 12.35 -29.28
CA GLY A 205 -0.27 11.32 -30.09
C GLY A 205 -0.51 10.14 -29.14
N VAL A 206 -1.64 9.46 -29.24
CA VAL A 206 -2.06 8.30 -28.42
C VAL A 206 -0.85 7.64 -27.73
N GLY A 207 -0.50 8.14 -26.57
CA GLY A 207 0.80 7.86 -25.94
C GLY A 207 0.68 6.83 -24.85
N PRO A 208 1.78 6.24 -24.45
CA PRO A 208 1.81 5.04 -23.64
C PRO A 208 1.16 5.28 -22.29
N PHE A 209 0.31 4.37 -21.90
CA PHE A 209 -0.07 4.21 -20.52
C PHE A 209 1.19 3.85 -19.73
N TRP A 210 1.26 4.29 -18.49
CA TRP A 210 2.32 3.81 -17.61
C TRP A 210 1.92 2.48 -17.00
N SER A 211 2.88 1.58 -16.91
CA SER A 211 2.67 0.28 -16.28
C SER A 211 2.88 0.34 -14.78
N ASP A 212 3.77 1.23 -14.33
CA ASP A 212 4.09 1.41 -12.91
C ASP A 212 4.83 2.74 -12.64
N SER A 213 4.94 3.10 -11.36
CA SER A 213 5.71 4.25 -10.91
C SER A 213 6.34 4.03 -9.53
N VAL A 214 7.51 4.60 -9.33
CA VAL A 214 8.23 4.57 -8.05
C VAL A 214 8.86 5.92 -7.73
N VAL A 215 9.15 6.14 -6.46
CA VAL A 215 9.91 7.31 -5.99
C VAL A 215 11.33 6.87 -5.63
N LEU A 216 12.32 7.50 -6.24
CA LEU A 216 13.73 7.35 -5.92
C LEU A 216 14.35 8.76 -5.85
N GLU A 217 15.12 9.04 -4.78
CA GLU A 217 15.82 10.30 -4.60
C GLU A 217 14.94 11.55 -4.85
N ASP A 218 13.71 11.53 -4.25
CA ASP A 218 12.69 12.58 -4.38
C ASP A 218 12.25 12.90 -5.83
N LYS A 219 12.52 12.00 -6.76
CA LYS A 219 12.00 12.03 -8.14
C LYS A 219 11.02 10.89 -8.39
N ILE A 220 10.06 11.11 -9.27
CA ILE A 220 9.05 10.13 -9.65
C ILE A 220 9.42 9.54 -10.99
N TYR A 221 9.69 8.25 -10.99
CA TYR A 221 10.01 7.45 -12.16
C TYR A 221 8.75 6.74 -12.65
N LEU A 222 8.42 6.93 -13.92
CA LEU A 222 7.22 6.35 -14.54
C LEU A 222 7.65 5.43 -15.69
N LYS A 223 7.34 4.15 -15.55
CA LYS A 223 7.64 3.12 -16.55
C LYS A 223 6.58 3.12 -17.64
N GLY A 224 7.01 3.27 -18.89
CA GLY A 224 6.12 3.17 -20.05
C GLY A 224 5.66 1.73 -20.29
N TYR A 225 4.40 1.58 -20.69
CA TYR A 225 3.81 0.28 -21.05
C TYR A 225 4.25 -0.13 -22.47
N MET A 226 4.56 -1.41 -22.68
CA MET A 226 4.87 -1.99 -23.99
C MET A 226 5.86 -1.17 -24.84
N ASN A 227 7.09 -1.00 -24.40
CA ASN A 227 8.14 -0.24 -25.07
C ASN A 227 7.83 1.27 -25.26
N GLY A 228 6.83 1.78 -24.57
CA GLY A 228 6.60 3.22 -24.52
C GLY A 228 7.74 3.94 -23.77
N ASN A 229 7.89 5.23 -24.06
CA ASN A 229 8.88 6.05 -23.38
C ASN A 229 8.61 6.09 -21.87
N SER A 230 9.64 5.88 -21.09
CA SER A 230 9.65 6.04 -19.64
C SER A 230 10.21 7.40 -19.27
N PHE A 231 9.66 7.99 -18.20
CA PHE A 231 9.98 9.38 -17.84
C PHE A 231 10.30 9.50 -16.35
N VAL A 232 11.03 10.56 -16.03
CA VAL A 232 11.30 11.01 -14.67
C VAL A 232 10.69 12.38 -14.49
N TYR A 233 9.94 12.57 -13.42
CA TYR A 233 9.46 13.88 -13.01
C TYR A 233 10.16 14.35 -11.75
N GLY A 234 10.84 15.50 -11.83
CA GLY A 234 11.45 16.20 -10.70
C GLY A 234 10.49 17.24 -10.14
N PRO A 235 9.91 17.03 -8.96
CA PRO A 235 8.92 17.95 -8.38
C PRO A 235 9.47 19.32 -8.01
N GLU A 236 10.72 19.42 -7.57
CA GLU A 236 11.35 20.68 -7.20
C GLU A 236 11.52 21.60 -8.42
N GLU A 237 12.11 21.06 -9.49
CA GLU A 237 12.32 21.80 -10.74
C GLU A 237 11.08 21.84 -11.63
N ARG A 238 10.04 21.04 -11.29
CA ARG A 238 8.85 20.80 -12.11
C ARG A 238 9.20 20.36 -13.54
N LYS A 239 10.26 19.57 -13.66
CA LYS A 239 10.85 19.19 -14.93
C LYS A 239 10.62 17.71 -15.24
N TRP A 240 10.45 17.43 -16.52
CA TRP A 240 10.35 16.09 -17.07
C TRP A 240 11.63 15.76 -17.82
N GLU A 241 12.11 14.54 -17.62
CA GLU A 241 13.28 14.01 -18.32
C GLU A 241 12.95 12.59 -18.83
N LEU A 242 13.66 12.15 -19.86
CA LEU A 242 13.64 10.74 -20.23
C LEU A 242 14.33 9.91 -19.15
N MET A 243 13.82 8.72 -18.90
CA MET A 243 14.44 7.82 -17.95
C MET A 243 15.80 7.34 -18.47
N ASP A 244 16.74 7.19 -17.57
CA ASP A 244 18.05 6.60 -17.84
C ASP A 244 17.93 5.24 -18.52
N GLU A 245 18.84 4.94 -19.48
CA GLU A 245 18.80 3.72 -20.27
C GLU A 245 19.00 2.45 -19.42
N VAL A 246 19.85 2.50 -18.39
CA VAL A 246 20.12 1.35 -17.53
C VAL A 246 18.86 1.00 -16.73
N LEU A 247 18.23 2.00 -16.07
CA LEU A 247 17.01 1.77 -15.33
C LEU A 247 15.87 1.36 -16.27
N ASN A 248 15.79 1.96 -17.47
CA ASN A 248 14.75 1.66 -18.45
C ASN A 248 14.94 0.30 -19.14
N SER A 249 16.13 -0.32 -19.06
CA SER A 249 16.45 -1.59 -19.72
C SER A 249 15.67 -2.80 -19.18
N LYS A 250 15.02 -2.66 -18.03
CA LYS A 250 14.27 -3.74 -17.38
C LYS A 250 12.78 -3.38 -17.24
N ASP A 251 11.95 -4.42 -17.24
CA ASP A 251 10.49 -4.33 -17.06
C ASP A 251 10.14 -4.48 -15.57
N TRP A 252 10.40 -3.43 -14.80
CA TRP A 252 10.22 -3.42 -13.34
C TRP A 252 8.78 -3.14 -12.90
N GLU A 253 7.79 -3.70 -13.59
CA GLU A 253 6.39 -3.67 -13.18
C GLU A 253 6.17 -4.41 -11.85
N GLY A 254 5.41 -3.81 -10.94
CA GLY A 254 5.18 -4.32 -9.59
C GLY A 254 6.39 -4.12 -8.67
N ALA A 255 7.18 -3.07 -8.91
CA ALA A 255 8.35 -2.73 -8.13
C ALA A 255 8.01 -2.02 -6.81
N CYS A 256 8.94 -2.07 -5.88
CA CYS A 256 8.93 -1.22 -4.68
C CYS A 256 10.32 -0.70 -4.35
N VAL A 257 10.38 0.35 -3.55
CA VAL A 257 11.63 0.90 -3.03
C VAL A 257 11.77 0.57 -1.55
N VAL A 258 12.89 -0.04 -1.18
CA VAL A 258 13.28 -0.31 0.21
C VAL A 258 14.66 0.29 0.44
N ASP A 259 14.79 1.17 1.42
CA ASP A 259 16.05 1.84 1.79
C ASP A 259 16.81 2.45 0.60
N GLY A 260 16.04 3.12 -0.30
CA GLY A 260 16.57 3.82 -1.46
C GLY A 260 16.97 2.93 -2.64
N VAL A 261 16.72 1.62 -2.57
CA VAL A 261 16.95 0.65 -3.66
C VAL A 261 15.62 0.18 -4.21
N LEU A 262 15.50 0.14 -5.52
CA LEU A 262 14.33 -0.40 -6.21
C LEU A 262 14.45 -1.91 -6.35
N TYR A 263 13.39 -2.62 -5.99
CA TYR A 263 13.29 -4.07 -6.11
C TYR A 263 12.10 -4.46 -6.98
N TYR A 264 12.31 -5.41 -7.89
CA TYR A 264 11.23 -6.05 -8.62
C TYR A 264 11.54 -7.52 -8.91
N HIS A 265 10.51 -8.33 -9.06
CA HIS A 265 10.67 -9.73 -9.43
C HIS A 265 10.65 -9.87 -10.96
N ASP A 266 11.81 -10.18 -11.52
CA ASP A 266 11.93 -10.56 -12.94
C ASP A 266 11.34 -11.97 -13.14
N ARG A 267 10.13 -12.00 -13.68
CA ARG A 267 9.39 -13.24 -13.92
C ARG A 267 10.05 -14.14 -14.97
N SER A 268 10.73 -13.55 -15.93
CA SER A 268 11.40 -14.27 -17.00
C SER A 268 12.68 -14.93 -16.49
N GLY A 269 13.50 -14.20 -15.79
CA GLY A 269 14.71 -14.67 -15.15
C GLY A 269 14.49 -15.47 -13.87
N LYS A 270 13.27 -15.38 -13.28
CA LYS A 270 12.92 -15.97 -11.96
C LYS A 270 13.88 -15.54 -10.86
N VAL A 271 14.23 -14.28 -10.86
CA VAL A 271 15.12 -13.66 -9.90
C VAL A 271 14.50 -12.40 -9.33
N LEU A 272 14.88 -12.04 -8.11
CA LEU A 272 14.60 -10.72 -7.57
C LEU A 272 15.75 -9.79 -7.97
N MET A 273 15.42 -8.73 -8.69
CA MET A 273 16.37 -7.71 -9.14
C MET A 273 16.39 -6.52 -8.22
N ALA A 274 17.53 -5.91 -8.06
CA ALA A 274 17.74 -4.68 -7.30
C ALA A 274 18.46 -3.64 -8.18
N TYR A 275 17.97 -2.39 -8.16
CA TYR A 275 18.65 -1.25 -8.77
C TYR A 275 19.04 -0.26 -7.68
N ASP A 276 20.34 -0.04 -7.54
CA ASP A 276 20.87 0.97 -6.64
C ASP A 276 21.19 2.25 -7.43
N PRO A 277 20.45 3.35 -7.24
CA PRO A 277 20.68 4.59 -7.99
C PRO A 277 22.07 5.17 -7.74
N LYS A 278 22.68 4.92 -6.57
CA LYS A 278 24.05 5.36 -6.27
C LYS A 278 25.12 4.65 -7.10
N GLN A 279 24.83 3.41 -7.49
CA GLN A 279 25.73 2.60 -8.35
C GLN A 279 25.33 2.70 -9.82
N GLY A 280 24.10 3.11 -10.11
CA GLY A 280 23.56 3.23 -11.46
C GLY A 280 23.46 1.89 -12.18
N CYS A 281 23.34 0.75 -11.46
CA CYS A 281 23.33 -0.57 -12.06
C CYS A 281 22.32 -1.53 -11.41
N TRP A 282 21.95 -2.55 -12.18
CA TRP A 282 21.13 -3.66 -11.74
C TRP A 282 22.00 -4.79 -11.16
N SER A 283 21.53 -5.38 -10.06
CA SER A 283 22.11 -6.59 -9.47
C SER A 283 21.02 -7.61 -9.16
N VAL A 284 21.40 -8.87 -9.00
CA VAL A 284 20.52 -9.95 -8.56
C VAL A 284 20.57 -10.01 -7.04
N VAL A 285 19.41 -10.19 -6.40
CA VAL A 285 19.34 -10.51 -4.98
C VAL A 285 19.59 -11.99 -4.79
N ASN A 286 20.70 -12.34 -4.17
CA ASN A 286 21.17 -13.72 -3.98
C ASN A 286 20.34 -14.46 -2.91
N GLY A 287 20.36 -15.80 -2.92
CA GLY A 287 19.76 -16.66 -1.89
C GLY A 287 18.25 -16.88 -2.03
N LEU A 288 17.64 -16.49 -3.15
CA LEU A 288 16.22 -16.66 -3.44
C LEU A 288 15.96 -17.54 -4.67
N GLU A 289 16.99 -18.01 -5.34
CA GLU A 289 16.94 -18.65 -6.66
C GLU A 289 16.03 -19.88 -6.66
N GLU A 290 16.23 -20.80 -5.72
CA GLU A 290 15.43 -22.02 -5.62
C GLU A 290 13.97 -21.70 -5.28
N PHE A 291 13.72 -20.82 -4.32
CA PHE A 291 12.39 -20.39 -3.92
C PHE A 291 11.61 -19.78 -5.10
N LEU A 292 12.23 -18.83 -5.80
CA LEU A 292 11.58 -18.13 -6.91
C LEU A 292 11.36 -19.06 -8.11
N ALA A 293 12.33 -19.94 -8.41
CA ALA A 293 12.20 -20.91 -9.49
C ALA A 293 11.02 -21.88 -9.27
N VAL A 294 10.77 -22.30 -8.03
CA VAL A 294 9.71 -23.26 -7.69
C VAL A 294 8.36 -22.54 -7.53
N GLU A 295 8.32 -21.52 -6.67
CA GLU A 295 7.06 -20.91 -6.25
C GLU A 295 6.45 -20.01 -7.32
N THR A 296 7.27 -19.34 -8.13
CA THR A 296 6.79 -18.37 -9.13
C THR A 296 6.85 -18.89 -10.58
N ALA A 297 7.18 -20.16 -10.80
CA ALA A 297 7.42 -20.74 -12.11
C ALA A 297 6.34 -20.48 -13.18
N ARG A 298 5.10 -20.32 -12.77
CA ARG A 298 3.93 -20.08 -13.64
C ARG A 298 3.22 -18.77 -13.34
N SER A 299 3.86 -17.86 -12.61
CA SER A 299 3.28 -16.58 -12.24
C SER A 299 3.22 -15.64 -13.44
N ARG A 300 2.02 -15.13 -13.73
CA ARG A 300 1.80 -14.17 -14.81
C ARG A 300 2.01 -12.72 -14.38
N TRP A 301 1.97 -12.44 -13.09
CA TRP A 301 2.21 -11.16 -12.46
C TRP A 301 2.88 -11.35 -11.11
N SER A 302 3.55 -10.35 -10.64
CA SER A 302 4.07 -10.28 -9.28
C SER A 302 4.14 -8.82 -8.84
N ILE A 303 3.94 -8.58 -7.55
CA ILE A 303 4.01 -7.24 -6.96
C ILE A 303 4.90 -7.33 -5.73
N THR A 304 5.94 -6.52 -5.69
CA THR A 304 6.76 -6.30 -4.50
C THR A 304 6.24 -5.08 -3.73
N VAL A 305 6.31 -5.13 -2.41
CA VAL A 305 5.85 -4.04 -1.54
C VAL A 305 6.83 -3.84 -0.41
N ASN A 306 7.20 -2.60 -0.12
CA ASN A 306 8.01 -2.29 1.06
C ASN A 306 7.26 -2.69 2.34
N TYR A 307 7.85 -3.59 3.12
CA TYR A 307 7.21 -4.13 4.33
C TYR A 307 7.97 -3.76 5.63
N GLY A 308 8.91 -2.88 5.54
CA GLY A 308 9.70 -2.38 6.67
C GLY A 308 11.15 -2.10 6.27
N ALA A 309 11.95 -1.70 7.24
CA ALA A 309 13.38 -1.63 7.05
C ALA A 309 13.90 -3.02 6.66
N GLU A 310 14.71 -3.07 5.61
CA GLU A 310 15.33 -4.30 5.12
C GLU A 310 14.34 -5.45 4.84
N LYS A 311 13.06 -5.13 4.50
CA LYS A 311 12.05 -6.15 4.21
C LYS A 311 11.14 -5.75 3.07
N LEU A 312 10.79 -6.73 2.25
CA LEU A 312 9.71 -6.60 1.28
C LEU A 312 8.73 -7.78 1.36
N ALA A 313 7.53 -7.56 0.88
CA ALA A 313 6.55 -8.60 0.63
C ALA A 313 6.45 -8.82 -0.88
N LEU A 314 6.48 -10.07 -1.32
CA LEU A 314 6.28 -10.48 -2.70
C LEU A 314 4.94 -11.18 -2.83
N PHE A 315 4.01 -10.60 -3.62
CA PHE A 315 2.75 -11.22 -3.99
C PHE A 315 2.85 -11.81 -5.39
N PHE A 316 2.30 -13.01 -5.56
CA PHE A 316 2.28 -13.71 -6.85
C PHE A 316 1.14 -14.71 -6.94
N PRO A 317 0.60 -14.99 -8.15
CA PRO A 317 -0.40 -16.03 -8.33
C PRO A 317 0.29 -17.39 -8.41
N LYS A 318 -0.30 -18.39 -7.77
CA LYS A 318 0.07 -19.80 -7.87
C LYS A 318 -1.11 -20.62 -8.36
N LYS A 319 -0.86 -21.65 -9.15
CA LYS A 319 -1.86 -22.61 -9.55
C LYS A 319 -1.55 -23.97 -8.91
N GLN A 320 -2.46 -24.48 -8.10
CA GLN A 320 -2.35 -25.76 -7.45
C GLN A 320 -3.66 -26.53 -7.62
N TYR A 321 -3.58 -27.80 -8.03
CA TYR A 321 -4.76 -28.68 -8.27
C TYR A 321 -5.82 -28.05 -9.18
N GLY A 322 -5.41 -27.26 -10.16
CA GLY A 322 -6.34 -26.58 -11.07
C GLY A 322 -6.86 -25.23 -10.57
N GLU A 323 -6.81 -24.97 -9.28
CA GLU A 323 -7.24 -23.71 -8.68
C GLU A 323 -6.15 -22.63 -8.73
N LYS A 324 -6.56 -21.39 -8.92
CA LYS A 324 -5.67 -20.23 -8.85
C LYS A 324 -5.74 -19.64 -7.45
N MET A 325 -4.61 -19.32 -6.90
CA MET A 325 -4.46 -18.75 -5.57
C MET A 325 -3.54 -17.53 -5.63
N ILE A 326 -3.61 -16.67 -4.63
CA ILE A 326 -2.63 -15.61 -4.42
C ILE A 326 -1.78 -16.00 -3.21
N CYS A 327 -0.47 -16.03 -3.43
CA CYS A 327 0.54 -16.23 -2.41
C CYS A 327 1.17 -14.90 -2.02
N CYS A 328 1.68 -14.83 -0.79
CA CYS A 328 2.50 -13.75 -0.29
C CYS A 328 3.70 -14.34 0.45
N ALA A 329 4.88 -13.84 0.15
CA ALA A 329 6.12 -14.16 0.86
C ALA A 329 6.70 -12.89 1.51
N GLU A 330 7.16 -12.98 2.74
CA GLU A 330 8.00 -11.95 3.36
C GLU A 330 9.45 -12.31 3.12
N ILE A 331 10.20 -11.39 2.57
CA ILE A 331 11.63 -11.52 2.24
C ILE A 331 12.40 -10.49 3.06
N GLY A 332 13.29 -10.97 3.92
CA GLY A 332 14.30 -10.15 4.58
C GLY A 332 15.45 -9.89 3.62
N LEU A 333 15.96 -8.67 3.60
CA LEU A 333 17.06 -8.21 2.76
C LEU A 333 18.28 -7.92 3.64
N GLU A 334 19.45 -8.30 3.20
CA GLU A 334 20.72 -8.06 3.90
C GLU A 334 21.73 -7.53 2.87
N ARG A 335 22.35 -6.40 3.18
CA ARG A 335 23.51 -5.91 2.41
C ARG A 335 24.79 -6.47 3.00
N ARG A 336 25.60 -7.14 2.20
CA ARG A 336 26.89 -7.71 2.59
C ARG A 336 28.05 -6.86 2.13
N GLN A 337 29.24 -7.20 2.64
CA GLN A 337 30.49 -6.60 2.20
C GLN A 337 30.65 -6.81 0.69
N GLY A 338 31.07 -5.76 -0.03
CA GLY A 338 31.15 -5.81 -1.49
C GLY A 338 29.91 -5.30 -2.22
N GLY A 339 28.85 -4.86 -1.49
CA GLY A 339 27.63 -4.30 -2.08
C GLY A 339 26.62 -5.35 -2.54
N GLU A 340 26.88 -6.62 -2.32
CA GLU A 340 25.95 -7.70 -2.62
C GLU A 340 24.69 -7.61 -1.75
N ILE A 341 23.53 -7.88 -2.35
CA ILE A 341 22.25 -7.95 -1.65
C ILE A 341 21.82 -9.42 -1.57
N TRP A 342 21.50 -9.85 -0.36
CA TRP A 342 21.02 -11.19 -0.08
C TRP A 342 19.59 -11.15 0.43
N GLY A 343 18.77 -12.08 -0.03
CA GLY A 343 17.38 -12.25 0.38
C GLY A 343 17.19 -13.56 1.15
N LYS A 344 16.33 -13.51 2.18
CA LYS A 344 15.92 -14.69 2.93
C LYS A 344 14.41 -14.71 3.11
N VAL A 345 13.76 -15.77 2.63
CA VAL A 345 12.33 -15.98 2.85
C VAL A 345 12.07 -16.23 4.33
N GLN A 346 11.27 -15.37 4.95
CA GLN A 346 10.85 -15.50 6.35
C GLN A 346 9.62 -16.40 6.47
N TRP A 347 8.67 -16.23 5.57
CA TRP A 347 7.50 -17.08 5.42
C TRP A 347 6.91 -16.90 4.00
N CYS A 348 6.16 -17.93 3.56
CA CYS A 348 5.36 -17.89 2.34
C CYS A 348 4.02 -18.57 2.60
N HIS A 349 2.91 -17.87 2.37
CA HIS A 349 1.57 -18.41 2.61
C HIS A 349 0.62 -18.12 1.44
N ILE A 350 -0.36 -19.01 1.26
CA ILE A 350 -1.52 -18.72 0.43
C ILE A 350 -2.40 -17.74 1.20
N VAL A 351 -2.54 -16.52 0.67
CA VAL A 351 -3.30 -15.44 1.34
C VAL A 351 -4.72 -15.29 0.78
N ILE A 352 -4.97 -15.78 -0.44
CA ILE A 352 -6.30 -15.95 -1.05
C ILE A 352 -6.33 -17.32 -1.72
N GLY A 353 -7.30 -18.16 -1.32
CA GLY A 353 -7.51 -19.49 -1.90
C GLY A 353 -8.46 -19.51 -3.09
N ASP A 354 -9.23 -18.45 -3.33
CA ASP A 354 -10.15 -18.33 -4.46
C ASP A 354 -9.47 -17.60 -5.62
N GLY A 355 -9.36 -18.29 -6.76
CA GLY A 355 -8.71 -17.78 -7.99
C GLY A 355 -9.50 -16.73 -8.77
N SER A 356 -10.59 -16.22 -8.21
CA SER A 356 -11.45 -15.21 -8.85
C SER A 356 -10.88 -13.78 -8.77
N PHE A 357 -9.68 -13.59 -8.21
CA PHE A 357 -9.11 -12.27 -7.97
C PHE A 357 -7.81 -12.04 -8.74
N ASP A 358 -7.64 -10.79 -9.18
CA ASP A 358 -6.35 -10.21 -9.61
C ASP A 358 -5.93 -9.15 -8.61
N MET A 359 -4.65 -9.11 -8.27
CA MET A 359 -4.10 -8.01 -7.48
C MET A 359 -3.78 -6.84 -8.39
N VAL A 360 -4.24 -5.66 -8.00
CA VAL A 360 -4.09 -4.42 -8.78
C VAL A 360 -3.01 -3.53 -8.16
N LYS A 361 -3.04 -3.36 -6.85
CA LYS A 361 -2.07 -2.56 -6.11
C LYS A 361 -1.98 -3.03 -4.66
N CYS A 362 -0.84 -2.79 -4.05
CA CYS A 362 -0.68 -3.00 -2.62
C CYS A 362 0.09 -1.84 -2.00
N VAL A 363 -0.36 -1.37 -0.86
CA VAL A 363 0.28 -0.28 -0.11
C VAL A 363 0.59 -0.71 1.31
N SER A 364 1.69 -0.21 1.84
CA SER A 364 2.15 -0.46 3.20
C SER A 364 1.81 0.73 4.08
N VAL A 365 1.08 0.51 5.17
CA VAL A 365 0.60 1.53 6.10
C VAL A 365 1.27 1.33 7.45
N THR A 366 1.73 2.42 8.07
CA THR A 366 2.30 2.39 9.43
C THR A 366 1.20 2.72 10.45
N VAL A 367 0.90 1.79 11.35
CA VAL A 367 -0.18 1.92 12.35
C VAL A 367 0.28 1.53 13.75
#